data_d9af9ff0cea0003c1743df117210dbf1
#
_entry.id   d9af9ff0cea0003c1743df117210dbf1
#
_cell.length_a   1.000
_cell.length_b   1.000
_cell.length_c   1.000
_cell.angle_alpha   90.00
_cell.angle_beta   90.00
_cell.angle_gamma   90.00
#
_symmetry.space_group_name_H-M   'P 1'
#
loop_
_entity.id
_entity.type
_entity.pdbx_description
1 polymer ?
#
loop_
_entity_poly.entity_id
_entity_poly.type
_entity_poly.pdbx_seq_one_letter_code
_entity_poly.pdbx_strand_id
1 'polypeptide(L)'
;MRSLALSTVAVALAATADAASADDWAKRSIYQVITDRYARKTDSTDNCNITKYCGGTWSGLANKLDYIQDMGFTAVQISPLQENLPEDTIYGEAFHGYWPQNFYELNAHFGTVDDLKHLVSELHRRDMYLMVDVVANELAYSIGATNMTAVNSSAIIDYSVFAPFNQSSDFTPYCPIVDWSNQTEFTNCWLGYEGVATPRIKTSDPAIAVTLDQWIADLVGMYEIDGIRIDGAKQIESTFFSNFTKSAGVYTMGEVYDGDAEFMCSYQNLTSGLENYALFPKVINAFTAGKMEDLVSMIATMRQACNSPQYLANFVENQDNPRFASLTQDIALAKNALAFTILSDGIPKIYYGQEQHLPGNYSPYNRQDLWSTQYDTSTELYNLTVTLNKLRNHAISIDDHYVTNWSSLLYTDGSTYVARKGPNGAQIVAVLSNQGLQGGDYTLQIPGVADPGMNLTEVTMCNSTVTAEENGTITVPMGQGQPRVYFPTSNLNGSGLCDFSSSSSSSTGSSDNSNSTSSDVPAATSSLPLGNGTSIHVSGWTMLLFAIVSIVVI
;
A
#
# COMPACT_ATOMS: atom_id res chain seq x y z
N MET A 1 34.34 -26.54 57.40
CA MET A 1 33.03 -26.17 56.83
C MET A 1 33.28 -25.41 55.54
N ARG A 2 33.07 -26.05 54.39
CA ARG A 2 33.18 -25.40 53.08
C ARG A 2 31.77 -25.11 52.60
N SER A 3 31.45 -23.83 52.40
CA SER A 3 30.17 -23.35 51.89
C SER A 3 30.13 -23.56 50.37
N LEU A 4 29.19 -24.38 49.86
CA LEU A 4 28.86 -24.47 48.44
C LEU A 4 27.93 -23.31 48.11
N ALA A 5 28.38 -22.41 47.23
CA ALA A 5 27.51 -21.43 46.58
C ALA A 5 26.80 -22.11 45.40
N LEU A 6 25.48 -22.25 45.48
CA LEU A 6 24.64 -22.61 44.33
C LEU A 6 24.46 -21.37 43.45
N SER A 7 25.05 -21.42 42.24
CA SER A 7 24.76 -20.46 41.19
C SER A 7 23.48 -20.88 40.49
N THR A 8 22.38 -20.14 40.67
CA THR A 8 21.17 -20.28 39.89
C THR A 8 21.40 -19.65 38.51
N VAL A 9 21.48 -20.48 37.48
CA VAL A 9 21.43 -20.04 36.07
C VAL A 9 19.98 -19.73 35.78
N ALA A 10 19.66 -18.45 35.63
CA ALA A 10 18.36 -18.00 35.07
C ALA A 10 18.38 -18.28 33.56
N VAL A 11 17.68 -19.31 33.12
CA VAL A 11 17.37 -19.52 31.70
C VAL A 11 16.32 -18.49 31.37
N ALA A 12 16.69 -17.44 30.64
CA ALA A 12 15.73 -16.55 29.98
C ALA A 12 15.06 -17.39 28.89
N LEU A 13 13.78 -17.76 29.10
CA LEU A 13 12.93 -18.20 28.01
C LEU A 13 12.73 -16.96 27.11
N ALA A 14 13.42 -16.92 25.98
CA ALA A 14 13.00 -16.06 24.89
C ALA A 14 11.60 -16.55 24.48
N ALA A 15 10.58 -15.76 24.72
CA ALA A 15 9.29 -15.99 24.10
C ALA A 15 9.51 -15.85 22.59
N THR A 16 9.40 -16.96 21.86
CA THR A 16 9.26 -16.88 20.40
C THR A 16 7.94 -16.14 20.16
N ALA A 17 8.03 -14.91 19.68
CA ALA A 17 6.85 -14.24 19.17
C ALA A 17 6.29 -15.14 18.06
N ASP A 18 5.03 -15.56 18.17
CA ASP A 18 4.37 -16.26 17.07
C ASP A 18 4.37 -15.34 15.85
N ALA A 19 4.70 -15.91 14.69
CA ALA A 19 4.66 -15.15 13.44
C ALA A 19 3.27 -14.56 13.20
N ALA A 20 3.20 -13.31 12.73
CA ALA A 20 1.95 -12.60 12.48
C ALA A 20 1.06 -13.38 11.49
N SER A 21 -0.14 -13.72 11.94
CA SER A 21 -1.11 -14.47 11.15
C SER A 21 -1.81 -13.61 10.08
N ALA A 22 -2.54 -14.23 9.16
CA ALA A 22 -3.36 -13.49 8.20
C ALA A 22 -4.45 -12.64 8.90
N ASP A 23 -4.99 -13.11 10.03
CA ASP A 23 -5.95 -12.35 10.84
C ASP A 23 -5.31 -11.12 11.49
N ASP A 24 -4.05 -11.21 11.90
CA ASP A 24 -3.32 -10.06 12.42
C ASP A 24 -3.06 -9.03 11.32
N TRP A 25 -2.69 -9.49 10.11
CA TRP A 25 -2.52 -8.62 8.95
C TRP A 25 -3.82 -7.97 8.49
N ALA A 26 -4.97 -8.64 8.58
CA ALA A 26 -6.28 -8.05 8.27
C ALA A 26 -6.60 -6.81 9.13
N LYS A 27 -6.05 -6.73 10.33
CA LYS A 27 -6.19 -5.58 11.24
C LYS A 27 -5.27 -4.42 10.87
N ARG A 28 -4.20 -4.65 10.12
CA ARG A 28 -3.20 -3.64 9.76
C ARG A 28 -3.66 -2.75 8.61
N SER A 29 -2.98 -1.62 8.47
CA SER A 29 -2.97 -0.76 7.28
C SER A 29 -1.52 -0.57 6.84
N ILE A 30 -1.26 -0.71 5.54
CA ILE A 30 0.08 -0.78 4.97
C ILE A 30 0.43 0.56 4.31
N TYR A 31 1.60 1.11 4.65
CA TYR A 31 2.22 2.19 3.89
C TYR A 31 3.36 1.61 3.06
N GLN A 32 3.22 1.64 1.72
CA GLN A 32 4.20 1.08 0.80
C GLN A 32 5.21 2.12 0.36
N VAL A 33 6.51 1.80 0.45
CA VAL A 33 7.60 2.69 0.04
C VAL A 33 8.56 2.02 -0.93
N ILE A 34 9.12 2.80 -1.84
CA ILE A 34 10.38 2.48 -2.52
C ILE A 34 11.51 3.00 -1.61
N THR A 35 12.35 2.12 -1.11
CA THR A 35 13.39 2.44 -0.12
C THR A 35 14.25 3.62 -0.55
N ASP A 36 14.70 3.63 -1.81
CA ASP A 36 15.52 4.70 -2.38
C ASP A 36 14.82 6.06 -2.42
N ARG A 37 13.48 6.10 -2.36
CA ARG A 37 12.68 7.31 -2.64
C ARG A 37 11.96 7.85 -1.42
N TYR A 38 11.99 7.15 -0.29
CA TYR A 38 11.25 7.58 0.89
C TYR A 38 12.02 8.59 1.73
N ALA A 39 13.20 8.23 2.24
CA ALA A 39 13.98 9.10 3.11
C ALA A 39 15.49 8.81 3.02
N ARG A 40 16.28 9.87 2.98
CA ARG A 40 17.74 9.80 3.10
C ARG A 40 18.16 9.66 4.56
N LYS A 41 19.36 9.14 4.80
CA LYS A 41 19.96 9.07 6.14
C LYS A 41 20.17 10.45 6.77
N THR A 42 20.43 11.44 5.95
CA THR A 42 20.53 12.86 6.32
C THR A 42 19.31 13.61 5.80
N ASP A 43 18.95 14.74 6.39
CA ASP A 43 17.85 15.59 5.94
C ASP A 43 18.17 16.38 4.65
N SER A 44 19.04 15.86 3.78
CA SER A 44 19.34 16.47 2.48
C SER A 44 18.10 16.43 1.57
N THR A 45 17.77 17.60 1.00
CA THR A 45 16.72 17.77 -0.01
C THR A 45 17.30 17.97 -1.41
N ASP A 46 18.55 17.58 -1.65
CA ASP A 46 19.18 17.68 -2.95
C ASP A 46 18.34 16.98 -4.03
N ASN A 47 18.41 17.53 -5.25
CA ASN A 47 17.66 16.99 -6.37
C ASN A 47 18.01 15.51 -6.62
N CYS A 48 16.98 14.74 -6.90
CA CYS A 48 17.08 13.35 -7.32
C CYS A 48 17.06 13.24 -8.86
N ASN A 49 18.03 12.55 -9.45
CA ASN A 49 17.84 12.07 -10.81
C ASN A 49 16.97 10.83 -10.78
N ILE A 50 15.76 10.96 -11.28
CA ILE A 50 14.69 9.96 -11.15
C ILE A 50 15.04 8.57 -11.71
N THR A 51 16.04 8.47 -12.60
CA THR A 51 16.50 7.20 -13.18
C THR A 51 17.69 6.59 -12.44
N LYS A 52 18.14 7.21 -11.32
CA LYS A 52 19.31 6.77 -10.56
C LYS A 52 19.01 6.56 -9.10
N TYR A 53 19.93 5.93 -8.38
CA TYR A 53 19.87 5.93 -6.93
C TYR A 53 19.90 7.36 -6.39
N CYS A 54 18.94 7.70 -5.55
CA CYS A 54 18.79 9.03 -4.95
C CYS A 54 19.18 9.08 -3.48
N GLY A 55 19.55 7.95 -2.89
CA GLY A 55 20.15 7.84 -1.57
C GLY A 55 19.13 7.68 -0.43
N GLY A 56 17.92 7.24 -0.71
CA GLY A 56 17.02 6.74 0.32
C GLY A 56 17.57 5.44 0.93
N THR A 57 17.42 5.28 2.24
CA THR A 57 18.06 4.19 3.00
C THR A 57 17.14 3.67 4.10
N TRP A 58 17.43 2.46 4.61
CA TRP A 58 16.73 1.90 5.77
C TRP A 58 16.89 2.77 7.03
N SER A 59 18.09 3.34 7.26
CA SER A 59 18.29 4.32 8.34
C SER A 59 17.46 5.59 8.14
N GLY A 60 17.36 6.07 6.89
CA GLY A 60 16.51 7.22 6.57
C GLY A 60 15.05 6.94 6.84
N LEU A 61 14.57 5.75 6.43
CA LEU A 61 13.20 5.30 6.71
C LEU A 61 12.95 5.22 8.23
N ALA A 62 13.88 4.64 9.00
CA ALA A 62 13.78 4.56 10.46
C ALA A 62 13.67 5.95 11.10
N ASN A 63 14.43 6.94 10.61
CA ASN A 63 14.39 8.32 11.09
C ASN A 63 13.08 9.06 10.77
N LYS A 64 12.28 8.58 9.81
CA LYS A 64 11.02 9.20 9.37
C LYS A 64 9.79 8.33 9.65
N LEU A 65 9.89 7.34 10.52
CA LEU A 65 8.75 6.48 10.89
C LEU A 65 7.62 7.24 11.58
N ASP A 66 7.93 8.33 12.29
CA ASP A 66 6.90 9.14 12.96
C ASP A 66 5.91 9.71 11.94
N TYR A 67 6.37 10.13 10.75
CA TYR A 67 5.49 10.59 9.67
C TYR A 67 4.46 9.53 9.24
N ILE A 68 4.87 8.26 9.17
CA ILE A 68 3.99 7.13 8.83
C ILE A 68 3.07 6.79 10.01
N GLN A 69 3.61 6.73 11.22
CA GLN A 69 2.86 6.41 12.43
C GLN A 69 1.80 7.46 12.73
N ASP A 70 2.10 8.74 12.54
CA ASP A 70 1.17 9.85 12.76
C ASP A 70 -0.04 9.78 11.82
N MET A 71 0.14 9.25 10.60
CA MET A 71 -0.96 8.92 9.70
C MET A 71 -1.80 7.70 10.13
N GLY A 72 -1.42 7.02 11.22
CA GLY A 72 -2.14 5.88 11.80
C GLY A 72 -1.89 4.55 11.09
N PHE A 73 -0.87 4.44 10.24
CA PHE A 73 -0.45 3.16 9.65
C PHE A 73 0.17 2.25 10.70
N THR A 74 -0.05 0.96 10.52
CA THR A 74 0.40 -0.10 11.44
C THR A 74 1.28 -1.15 10.79
N ALA A 75 1.62 -0.95 9.52
CA ALA A 75 2.61 -1.73 8.79
C ALA A 75 3.31 -0.89 7.71
N VAL A 76 4.55 -1.24 7.40
CA VAL A 76 5.32 -0.66 6.30
C VAL A 76 5.73 -1.77 5.34
N GLN A 77 5.48 -1.58 4.05
CA GLN A 77 6.03 -2.43 2.99
C GLN A 77 7.21 -1.72 2.35
N ILE A 78 8.36 -2.39 2.23
CA ILE A 78 9.56 -1.87 1.58
C ILE A 78 9.89 -2.65 0.31
N SER A 79 10.56 -1.99 -0.64
CA SER A 79 11.08 -2.61 -1.87
C SER A 79 12.13 -3.69 -1.56
N PRO A 80 12.45 -4.57 -2.54
CA PRO A 80 13.35 -5.71 -2.31
C PRO A 80 14.70 -5.35 -1.70
N LEU A 81 15.25 -6.28 -0.91
CA LEU A 81 16.45 -6.07 -0.09
C LEU A 81 17.75 -6.46 -0.79
N GLN A 82 17.67 -7.34 -1.79
CA GLN A 82 18.80 -8.05 -2.37
C GLN A 82 19.75 -7.12 -3.12
N GLU A 83 21.01 -7.53 -3.26
CA GLU A 83 21.97 -6.92 -4.17
C GLU A 83 21.43 -6.95 -5.60
N ASN A 84 21.46 -5.81 -6.26
CA ASN A 84 20.88 -5.60 -7.58
C ASN A 84 21.96 -5.37 -8.65
N LEU A 85 21.53 -5.45 -9.90
CA LEU A 85 22.29 -5.09 -11.10
C LEU A 85 23.06 -3.78 -10.87
N PRO A 86 24.42 -3.78 -10.99
CA PRO A 86 25.22 -2.59 -10.67
C PRO A 86 25.34 -1.59 -11.83
N GLU A 87 24.97 -1.99 -13.06
CA GLU A 87 25.14 -1.16 -14.24
C GLU A 87 24.06 -0.09 -14.37
N ASP A 88 24.46 1.06 -14.91
CA ASP A 88 23.55 2.09 -15.41
C ASP A 88 23.05 1.64 -16.79
N THR A 89 21.78 1.26 -16.86
CA THR A 89 21.15 0.72 -18.07
C THR A 89 20.47 1.82 -18.89
N ILE A 90 19.87 1.45 -20.02
CA ILE A 90 19.02 2.39 -20.80
C ILE A 90 17.78 2.86 -20.03
N TYR A 91 17.38 2.14 -18.97
CA TYR A 91 16.31 2.50 -18.06
C TYR A 91 16.80 3.19 -16.77
N GLY A 92 18.12 3.36 -16.62
CA GLY A 92 18.78 3.87 -15.43
C GLY A 92 19.32 2.77 -14.50
N GLU A 93 19.60 3.14 -13.27
CA GLU A 93 20.12 2.24 -12.23
C GLU A 93 18.98 1.45 -11.56
N ALA A 94 19.33 0.34 -10.90
CA ALA A 94 18.38 -0.56 -10.24
C ALA A 94 17.86 -0.03 -8.87
N PHE A 95 17.60 1.27 -8.76
CA PHE A 95 17.20 1.95 -7.51
C PHE A 95 15.91 1.40 -6.88
N HIS A 96 15.10 0.73 -7.68
CA HIS A 96 13.81 0.16 -7.28
C HIS A 96 13.95 -1.18 -6.54
N GLY A 97 15.06 -1.91 -6.71
CA GLY A 97 15.32 -3.19 -6.05
C GLY A 97 14.83 -4.44 -6.80
N TYR A 98 14.16 -4.29 -7.95
CA TYR A 98 13.54 -5.41 -8.69
C TYR A 98 14.45 -6.07 -9.73
N TRP A 99 15.74 -5.76 -9.76
CA TRP A 99 16.74 -6.41 -10.62
C TRP A 99 17.80 -7.14 -9.79
N PRO A 100 17.43 -8.15 -9.00
CA PRO A 100 18.37 -8.85 -8.14
C PRO A 100 19.43 -9.62 -8.96
N GLN A 101 20.65 -9.68 -8.42
CA GLN A 101 21.72 -10.55 -8.92
C GLN A 101 22.21 -11.53 -7.84
N ASN A 102 22.10 -11.17 -6.58
CA ASN A 102 22.58 -12.00 -5.49
C ASN A 102 21.55 -12.04 -4.34
N PHE A 103 20.98 -13.20 -4.10
CA PHE A 103 19.97 -13.39 -3.07
C PHE A 103 20.53 -13.39 -1.63
N TYR A 104 21.85 -13.59 -1.47
CA TYR A 104 22.47 -13.70 -0.16
C TYR A 104 23.06 -12.40 0.37
N GLU A 105 23.17 -11.38 -0.47
CA GLU A 105 23.70 -10.08 -0.10
C GLU A 105 22.61 -9.01 -0.13
N LEU A 106 22.73 -8.04 0.76
CA LEU A 106 21.87 -6.87 0.79
C LEU A 106 22.33 -5.81 -0.20
N ASN A 107 21.39 -5.03 -0.74
CA ASN A 107 21.71 -3.88 -1.57
C ASN A 107 22.39 -2.79 -0.73
N ALA A 108 23.69 -2.63 -0.94
CA ALA A 108 24.54 -1.69 -0.20
C ALA A 108 24.11 -0.21 -0.36
N HIS A 109 23.35 0.14 -1.40
CA HIS A 109 22.78 1.48 -1.57
C HIS A 109 21.73 1.80 -0.50
N PHE A 110 21.03 0.79 0.04
CA PHE A 110 19.99 0.97 1.05
C PHE A 110 20.52 0.96 2.47
N GLY A 111 21.73 0.42 2.70
CA GLY A 111 22.36 0.37 4.02
C GLY A 111 23.04 -0.95 4.34
N THR A 112 23.33 -1.14 5.60
CA THR A 112 23.98 -2.34 6.16
C THR A 112 22.97 -3.27 6.82
N VAL A 113 23.39 -4.48 7.19
CA VAL A 113 22.61 -5.40 8.03
C VAL A 113 22.13 -4.73 9.33
N ASP A 114 23.00 -3.93 9.97
CA ASP A 114 22.65 -3.23 11.20
C ASP A 114 21.61 -2.11 10.96
N ASP A 115 21.68 -1.41 9.82
CA ASP A 115 20.68 -0.40 9.45
C ASP A 115 19.28 -1.04 9.24
N LEU A 116 19.22 -2.21 8.59
CA LEU A 116 17.95 -2.94 8.38
C LEU A 116 17.39 -3.47 9.72
N LYS A 117 18.24 -4.09 10.56
CA LYS A 117 17.81 -4.56 11.89
C LYS A 117 17.35 -3.42 12.79
N HIS A 118 17.98 -2.26 12.68
CA HIS A 118 17.54 -1.06 13.38
C HIS A 118 16.15 -0.61 12.92
N LEU A 119 15.90 -0.59 11.61
CA LEU A 119 14.57 -0.28 11.06
C LEU A 119 13.49 -1.22 11.61
N VAL A 120 13.75 -2.54 11.59
CA VAL A 120 12.81 -3.54 12.11
C VAL A 120 12.54 -3.33 13.60
N SER A 121 13.60 -3.14 14.40
CA SER A 121 13.47 -2.86 15.84
C SER A 121 12.62 -1.60 16.10
N GLU A 122 12.80 -0.54 15.31
CA GLU A 122 12.03 0.70 15.45
C GLU A 122 10.55 0.54 15.02
N LEU A 123 10.27 -0.31 14.01
CA LEU A 123 8.90 -0.68 13.64
C LEU A 123 8.23 -1.46 14.77
N HIS A 124 8.86 -2.54 15.25
CA HIS A 124 8.32 -3.38 16.32
C HIS A 124 8.11 -2.60 17.62
N ARG A 125 9.02 -1.68 17.97
CA ARG A 125 8.86 -0.79 19.13
C ARG A 125 7.59 0.09 19.03
N ARG A 126 7.12 0.36 17.82
CA ARG A 126 5.89 1.12 17.52
C ARG A 126 4.66 0.24 17.30
N ASP A 127 4.74 -1.07 17.56
CA ASP A 127 3.71 -2.05 17.19
C ASP A 127 3.36 -2.01 15.69
N MET A 128 4.35 -1.76 14.84
CA MET A 128 4.22 -1.76 13.39
C MET A 128 4.89 -2.99 12.80
N TYR A 129 4.28 -3.57 11.75
CA TYR A 129 4.82 -4.72 11.03
C TYR A 129 5.69 -4.29 9.86
N LEU A 130 6.69 -5.13 9.55
CA LEU A 130 7.48 -5.03 8.32
C LEU A 130 6.99 -6.05 7.30
N MET A 131 6.60 -5.59 6.11
CA MET A 131 6.46 -6.41 4.91
C MET A 131 7.62 -6.13 3.97
N VAL A 132 8.27 -7.18 3.47
CA VAL A 132 9.34 -7.07 2.48
C VAL A 132 8.87 -7.58 1.14
N ASP A 133 9.11 -6.81 0.08
CA ASP A 133 8.90 -7.27 -1.28
C ASP A 133 10.02 -8.25 -1.68
N VAL A 134 9.67 -9.38 -2.30
CA VAL A 134 10.64 -10.42 -2.67
C VAL A 134 10.45 -10.84 -4.13
N VAL A 135 11.53 -10.77 -4.90
CA VAL A 135 11.63 -11.30 -6.26
C VAL A 135 12.24 -12.71 -6.14
N ALA A 136 11.44 -13.75 -6.44
CA ALA A 136 11.86 -15.14 -6.26
C ALA A 136 11.99 -15.93 -7.58
N ASN A 137 11.58 -15.33 -8.69
CA ASN A 137 11.39 -16.01 -9.96
C ASN A 137 12.38 -15.61 -11.05
N GLU A 138 13.18 -14.57 -10.85
CA GLU A 138 14.11 -14.07 -11.86
C GLU A 138 15.33 -13.36 -11.27
N LEU A 139 16.38 -13.23 -12.08
CA LEU A 139 17.55 -12.42 -11.82
C LEU A 139 17.75 -11.48 -13.01
N ALA A 140 18.53 -10.40 -12.86
CA ALA A 140 18.67 -9.40 -13.91
C ALA A 140 20.12 -9.30 -14.44
N TYR A 141 20.25 -9.13 -15.75
CA TYR A 141 21.52 -8.97 -16.43
C TYR A 141 21.45 -7.84 -17.46
N SER A 142 22.43 -6.92 -17.44
CA SER A 142 22.54 -5.87 -18.46
C SER A 142 23.07 -6.43 -19.77
N ILE A 143 22.27 -6.35 -20.83
CA ILE A 143 22.68 -6.72 -22.19
C ILE A 143 23.05 -5.51 -23.07
N GLY A 144 23.17 -4.33 -22.46
CA GLY A 144 23.45 -3.08 -23.14
C GLY A 144 22.36 -2.69 -24.13
N ALA A 145 22.73 -2.17 -25.28
CA ALA A 145 21.77 -1.81 -26.34
C ALA A 145 21.33 -3.01 -27.21
N THR A 146 21.53 -4.24 -26.73
CA THR A 146 21.18 -5.45 -27.48
C THR A 146 19.70 -5.76 -27.34
N ASN A 147 19.02 -6.00 -28.45
CA ASN A 147 17.62 -6.42 -28.43
C ASN A 147 17.48 -7.84 -27.88
N MET A 148 16.51 -8.10 -27.02
CA MET A 148 16.19 -9.40 -26.43
C MET A 148 15.96 -10.50 -27.50
N THR A 149 15.44 -10.15 -28.68
CA THR A 149 15.31 -11.10 -29.79
C THR A 149 16.67 -11.63 -30.30
N ALA A 150 17.77 -10.90 -30.06
CA ALA A 150 19.12 -11.35 -30.34
C ALA A 150 19.71 -12.26 -29.25
N VAL A 151 19.09 -12.31 -28.08
CA VAL A 151 19.45 -13.14 -26.90
C VAL A 151 19.04 -14.61 -27.08
N ASN A 152 18.56 -15.00 -28.25
CA ASN A 152 18.22 -16.40 -28.57
C ASN A 152 19.43 -17.37 -28.47
N SER A 153 20.57 -16.87 -27.97
CA SER A 153 21.68 -17.69 -27.52
C SER A 153 21.98 -17.38 -26.06
N SER A 154 21.89 -18.39 -25.21
CA SER A 154 22.42 -18.42 -23.84
C SER A 154 23.89 -17.95 -23.71
N ALA A 155 24.53 -17.61 -24.81
CA ALA A 155 25.91 -17.15 -24.90
C ALA A 155 26.12 -15.66 -24.56
N ILE A 156 25.04 -14.87 -24.38
CA ILE A 156 25.16 -13.43 -24.09
C ILE A 156 25.17 -13.16 -22.59
N ILE A 157 24.52 -14.02 -21.78
CA ILE A 157 24.43 -13.84 -20.34
C ILE A 157 25.61 -14.54 -19.65
N ASP A 158 26.34 -13.78 -18.88
CA ASP A 158 27.32 -14.33 -17.95
C ASP A 158 26.62 -14.73 -16.66
N TYR A 159 26.20 -15.99 -16.58
CA TYR A 159 25.52 -16.51 -15.40
C TYR A 159 26.41 -16.54 -14.15
N SER A 160 27.74 -16.42 -14.27
CA SER A 160 28.64 -16.46 -13.12
C SER A 160 28.52 -15.26 -12.18
N VAL A 161 27.85 -14.18 -12.61
CA VAL A 161 27.56 -13.00 -11.78
C VAL A 161 26.42 -13.24 -10.79
N PHE A 162 25.64 -14.30 -10.98
CA PHE A 162 24.47 -14.59 -10.16
C PHE A 162 24.79 -15.48 -8.94
N ALA A 163 24.09 -15.26 -7.86
CA ALA A 163 24.13 -16.11 -6.68
C ALA A 163 22.73 -16.32 -6.07
N PRO A 164 22.35 -17.58 -5.76
CA PRO A 164 23.12 -18.83 -5.87
C PRO A 164 23.09 -19.49 -7.25
N PHE A 165 22.22 -19.04 -8.16
CA PHE A 165 21.93 -19.69 -9.44
C PHE A 165 22.89 -19.18 -10.53
N ASN A 166 24.04 -19.84 -10.67
CA ASN A 166 25.14 -19.36 -11.52
C ASN A 166 25.41 -20.21 -12.78
N GLN A 167 24.48 -21.09 -13.13
CA GLN A 167 24.55 -21.92 -14.32
C GLN A 167 23.37 -21.65 -15.23
N SER A 168 23.56 -21.71 -16.55
CA SER A 168 22.44 -21.56 -17.50
C SER A 168 21.36 -22.62 -17.35
N SER A 169 21.68 -23.79 -16.77
CA SER A 169 20.73 -24.86 -16.46
C SER A 169 19.74 -24.50 -15.33
N ASP A 170 20.07 -23.50 -14.51
CA ASP A 170 19.25 -23.04 -13.39
C ASP A 170 18.06 -22.20 -13.87
N PHE A 171 18.07 -21.84 -15.15
CA PHE A 171 17.06 -20.99 -15.76
C PHE A 171 16.28 -21.72 -16.85
N THR A 172 15.04 -21.25 -17.10
CA THR A 172 14.27 -21.72 -18.25
C THR A 172 14.92 -21.23 -19.55
N PRO A 173 14.81 -21.96 -20.66
CA PRO A 173 15.24 -21.45 -21.97
C PRO A 173 14.52 -20.14 -22.30
N TYR A 174 15.26 -19.21 -22.92
CA TYR A 174 14.65 -17.97 -23.34
C TYR A 174 13.49 -18.16 -24.29
N CYS A 175 12.35 -17.60 -23.95
CA CYS A 175 11.21 -17.31 -24.82
C CYS A 175 10.59 -15.97 -24.37
N PRO A 176 10.12 -15.10 -25.30
CA PRO A 176 9.36 -13.91 -24.92
C PRO A 176 7.93 -14.30 -24.51
N ILE A 177 7.33 -13.53 -23.60
CA ILE A 177 5.90 -13.61 -23.33
C ILE A 177 5.19 -12.79 -24.41
N VAL A 178 4.39 -13.43 -25.26
CA VAL A 178 3.60 -12.77 -26.31
C VAL A 178 2.11 -12.84 -26.07
N ASP A 179 1.65 -13.84 -25.31
CA ASP A 179 0.24 -14.00 -24.92
C ASP A 179 0.10 -14.09 -23.40
N TRP A 180 -0.26 -12.97 -22.79
CA TRP A 180 -0.49 -12.84 -21.35
C TRP A 180 -1.74 -13.58 -20.84
N SER A 181 -2.57 -14.13 -21.72
CA SER A 181 -3.67 -15.05 -21.38
C SER A 181 -3.22 -16.52 -21.34
N ASN A 182 -2.03 -16.82 -21.88
CA ASN A 182 -1.46 -18.18 -21.92
C ASN A 182 -0.64 -18.44 -20.65
N GLN A 183 -1.22 -19.18 -19.69
CA GLN A 183 -0.56 -19.49 -18.42
C GLN A 183 0.78 -20.19 -18.60
N THR A 184 0.89 -21.15 -19.52
CA THR A 184 2.16 -21.84 -19.78
C THR A 184 3.24 -20.87 -20.26
N GLU A 185 2.88 -19.87 -21.04
CA GLU A 185 3.81 -18.89 -21.56
C GLU A 185 4.28 -17.94 -20.45
N PHE A 186 3.37 -17.30 -19.71
CA PHE A 186 3.79 -16.35 -18.69
C PHE A 186 4.44 -17.00 -17.45
N THR A 187 4.27 -18.32 -17.24
CA THR A 187 4.98 -19.05 -16.17
C THR A 187 6.34 -19.62 -16.60
N ASN A 188 6.67 -19.71 -17.88
CA ASN A 188 7.93 -20.31 -18.35
C ASN A 188 8.82 -19.33 -19.15
N CYS A 189 8.24 -18.31 -19.78
CA CYS A 189 8.99 -17.34 -20.57
C CYS A 189 9.52 -16.17 -19.71
N TRP A 190 10.47 -15.42 -20.25
CA TRP A 190 11.15 -14.35 -19.52
C TRP A 190 10.38 -13.03 -19.61
N LEU A 191 10.39 -12.28 -18.51
CA LEU A 191 9.82 -10.92 -18.48
C LEU A 191 10.68 -9.89 -19.21
N GLY A 192 11.97 -10.10 -19.32
CA GLY A 192 13.00 -9.16 -19.70
C GLY A 192 12.73 -8.20 -20.85
N TYR A 193 13.43 -7.09 -20.80
CA TYR A 193 13.29 -5.93 -21.68
C TYR A 193 14.47 -5.76 -22.59
N GLU A 194 14.32 -4.89 -23.62
CA GLU A 194 15.45 -4.38 -24.38
C GLU A 194 16.47 -3.75 -23.42
N GLY A 195 17.72 -4.19 -23.45
CA GLY A 195 18.78 -3.67 -22.58
C GLY A 195 18.95 -4.37 -21.24
N VAL A 196 17.90 -4.99 -20.68
CA VAL A 196 17.95 -5.74 -19.42
C VAL A 196 17.25 -7.09 -19.60
N ALA A 197 18.01 -8.17 -19.59
CA ALA A 197 17.46 -9.51 -19.56
C ALA A 197 17.09 -9.91 -18.14
N THR A 198 15.93 -10.55 -17.96
CA THR A 198 15.54 -11.14 -16.68
C THR A 198 15.42 -12.66 -16.84
N PRO A 199 16.57 -13.40 -16.79
CA PRO A 199 16.56 -14.85 -16.85
C PRO A 199 15.65 -15.42 -15.78
N ARG A 200 14.70 -16.25 -16.24
CA ARG A 200 13.72 -16.84 -15.34
C ARG A 200 14.31 -18.06 -14.63
N ILE A 201 14.32 -18.01 -13.32
CA ILE A 201 14.74 -19.13 -12.47
C ILE A 201 13.79 -20.31 -12.69
N LYS A 202 14.34 -21.50 -12.84
CA LYS A 202 13.57 -22.73 -13.07
C LYS A 202 13.00 -23.27 -11.76
N THR A 203 12.04 -22.55 -11.19
CA THR A 203 11.41 -22.86 -9.89
C THR A 203 10.70 -24.22 -9.86
N SER A 204 10.42 -24.81 -11.02
CA SER A 204 9.94 -26.21 -11.16
C SER A 204 11.01 -27.27 -10.88
N ASP A 205 12.30 -26.90 -10.83
CA ASP A 205 13.38 -27.82 -10.45
C ASP A 205 13.41 -27.98 -8.92
N PRO A 206 13.28 -29.22 -8.38
CA PRO A 206 13.22 -29.43 -6.94
C PRO A 206 14.45 -28.94 -6.16
N ALA A 207 15.65 -28.98 -6.75
CA ALA A 207 16.85 -28.51 -6.08
C ALA A 207 16.87 -26.98 -5.99
N ILE A 208 16.42 -26.29 -7.02
CA ILE A 208 16.25 -24.85 -7.06
C ILE A 208 15.16 -24.42 -6.07
N ALA A 209 14.01 -25.10 -6.08
CA ALA A 209 12.91 -24.82 -5.16
C ALA A 209 13.37 -24.95 -3.68
N VAL A 210 14.08 -26.01 -3.32
CA VAL A 210 14.63 -26.20 -1.96
C VAL A 210 15.62 -25.09 -1.58
N THR A 211 16.43 -24.59 -2.54
CA THR A 211 17.34 -23.48 -2.29
C THR A 211 16.59 -22.19 -1.99
N LEU A 212 15.51 -21.91 -2.73
CA LEU A 212 14.63 -20.76 -2.50
C LEU A 212 13.84 -20.88 -1.20
N ASP A 213 13.36 -22.09 -0.86
CA ASP A 213 12.69 -22.39 0.42
C ASP A 213 13.61 -22.08 1.61
N GLN A 214 14.88 -22.48 1.53
CA GLN A 214 15.86 -22.19 2.58
C GLN A 214 16.20 -20.69 2.63
N TRP A 215 16.40 -20.07 1.47
CA TRP A 215 16.68 -18.63 1.39
C TRP A 215 15.60 -17.78 2.04
N ILE A 216 14.32 -18.05 1.75
CA ILE A 216 13.24 -17.24 2.32
C ILE A 216 13.08 -17.45 3.83
N ALA A 217 13.29 -18.69 4.31
CA ALA A 217 13.30 -18.98 5.74
C ALA A 217 14.43 -18.23 6.47
N ASP A 218 15.64 -18.24 5.89
CA ASP A 218 16.78 -17.53 6.44
C ASP A 218 16.58 -16.01 6.42
N LEU A 219 16.04 -15.46 5.33
CA LEU A 219 15.75 -14.03 5.18
C LEU A 219 14.76 -13.56 6.26
N VAL A 220 13.64 -14.25 6.37
CA VAL A 220 12.59 -13.92 7.35
C VAL A 220 13.12 -14.04 8.77
N GLY A 221 13.82 -15.14 9.09
CA GLY A 221 14.34 -15.39 10.43
C GLY A 221 15.49 -14.44 10.83
N MET A 222 16.37 -14.09 9.89
CA MET A 222 17.52 -13.21 10.15
C MET A 222 17.11 -11.77 10.46
N TYR A 223 16.04 -11.29 9.82
CA TYR A 223 15.60 -9.90 9.91
C TYR A 223 14.25 -9.72 10.60
N GLU A 224 13.69 -10.77 11.20
CA GLU A 224 12.42 -10.72 11.94
C GLU A 224 11.31 -10.07 11.11
N ILE A 225 11.17 -10.48 9.83
CA ILE A 225 10.19 -9.97 8.89
C ILE A 225 8.81 -10.51 9.25
N ASP A 226 7.77 -9.66 9.31
CA ASP A 226 6.41 -10.05 9.71
C ASP A 226 5.55 -10.53 8.52
N GLY A 227 5.93 -10.19 7.31
CA GLY A 227 5.24 -10.62 6.09
C GLY A 227 6.06 -10.35 4.84
N ILE A 228 5.74 -11.05 3.76
CA ILE A 228 6.36 -10.84 2.45
C ILE A 228 5.31 -10.57 1.37
N ARG A 229 5.64 -9.70 0.42
CA ARG A 229 4.93 -9.58 -0.85
C ARG A 229 5.75 -10.34 -1.90
N ILE A 230 5.13 -11.26 -2.63
CA ILE A 230 5.78 -12.05 -3.67
C ILE A 230 5.54 -11.34 -5.00
N ASP A 231 6.62 -10.75 -5.53
CA ASP A 231 6.65 -10.09 -6.82
C ASP A 231 6.37 -11.09 -7.93
N GLY A 232 5.59 -10.67 -8.93
CA GLY A 232 5.30 -11.50 -10.08
C GLY A 232 4.69 -12.87 -9.74
N ALA A 233 3.90 -13.00 -8.68
CA ALA A 233 3.32 -14.28 -8.27
C ALA A 233 2.49 -14.93 -9.39
N LYS A 234 1.86 -14.14 -10.26
CA LYS A 234 1.17 -14.63 -11.46
C LYS A 234 2.10 -15.44 -12.37
N GLN A 235 3.37 -15.06 -12.46
CA GLN A 235 4.36 -15.65 -13.35
C GLN A 235 5.06 -16.89 -12.74
N ILE A 236 4.73 -17.29 -11.52
CA ILE A 236 5.32 -18.47 -10.87
C ILE A 236 4.34 -19.65 -10.98
N GLU A 237 4.85 -20.84 -11.26
CA GLU A 237 4.01 -22.03 -11.28
C GLU A 237 3.43 -22.35 -9.90
N SER A 238 2.18 -22.79 -9.87
CA SER A 238 1.41 -23.01 -8.63
C SER A 238 2.05 -24.02 -7.67
N THR A 239 2.81 -24.98 -8.20
CA THR A 239 3.48 -26.02 -7.39
C THR A 239 4.60 -25.49 -6.50
N PHE A 240 5.18 -24.35 -6.83
CA PHE A 240 6.23 -23.68 -6.06
C PHE A 240 5.74 -23.17 -4.71
N PHE A 241 4.56 -22.58 -4.66
CA PHE A 241 4.08 -21.83 -3.50
C PHE A 241 3.95 -22.65 -2.22
N SER A 242 3.50 -23.93 -2.31
CA SER A 242 3.18 -24.73 -1.12
C SER A 242 4.34 -24.86 -0.13
N ASN A 243 5.56 -25.07 -0.61
CA ASN A 243 6.75 -25.15 0.24
C ASN A 243 7.31 -23.76 0.55
N PHE A 244 7.37 -22.89 -0.44
CA PHE A 244 7.93 -21.54 -0.29
C PHE A 244 7.20 -20.71 0.77
N THR A 245 5.86 -20.64 0.72
CA THR A 245 5.07 -19.90 1.72
C THR A 245 5.13 -20.55 3.09
N LYS A 246 5.20 -21.89 3.15
CA LYS A 246 5.41 -22.60 4.42
C LYS A 246 6.81 -22.31 5.01
N SER A 247 7.84 -22.24 4.19
CA SER A 247 9.21 -21.95 4.60
C SER A 247 9.36 -20.50 5.05
N ALA A 248 8.68 -19.57 4.39
CA ALA A 248 8.59 -18.19 4.85
C ALA A 248 7.98 -18.10 6.27
N GLY A 249 6.98 -18.92 6.58
CA GLY A 249 6.40 -19.02 7.93
C GLY A 249 5.68 -17.77 8.42
N VAL A 250 5.48 -16.76 7.56
CA VAL A 250 4.80 -15.47 7.82
C VAL A 250 3.69 -15.24 6.81
N TYR A 251 2.90 -14.19 7.00
CA TYR A 251 1.90 -13.77 6.01
C TYR A 251 2.54 -13.52 4.64
N THR A 252 1.95 -14.08 3.59
CA THR A 252 2.41 -13.92 2.21
C THR A 252 1.34 -13.26 1.36
N MET A 253 1.69 -12.15 0.72
CA MET A 253 0.83 -11.41 -0.21
C MET A 253 1.33 -11.62 -1.63
N GLY A 254 0.54 -12.26 -2.51
CA GLY A 254 0.92 -12.47 -3.90
C GLY A 254 0.54 -11.28 -4.79
N GLU A 255 1.44 -10.91 -5.72
CA GLU A 255 1.07 -10.05 -6.83
C GLU A 255 0.52 -10.87 -7.98
N VAL A 256 -0.78 -10.81 -8.18
CA VAL A 256 -1.46 -11.41 -9.33
C VAL A 256 -2.10 -10.30 -10.15
N TYR A 257 -1.31 -9.73 -11.09
CA TYR A 257 -1.75 -8.63 -11.95
C TYR A 257 -2.78 -9.15 -12.96
N ASP A 258 -4.04 -9.24 -12.53
CA ASP A 258 -5.16 -9.67 -13.35
C ASP A 258 -6.47 -9.00 -12.93
N GLY A 259 -7.25 -8.54 -13.91
CA GLY A 259 -8.56 -7.93 -13.69
C GLY A 259 -9.71 -8.92 -13.52
N ASP A 260 -9.47 -10.22 -13.75
CA ASP A 260 -10.44 -11.29 -13.54
C ASP A 260 -10.39 -11.74 -12.06
N ALA A 261 -11.50 -11.56 -11.36
CA ALA A 261 -11.58 -11.88 -9.93
C ALA A 261 -11.49 -13.38 -9.65
N GLU A 262 -12.02 -14.25 -10.51
CA GLU A 262 -11.96 -15.71 -10.33
C GLU A 262 -10.53 -16.20 -10.50
N PHE A 263 -9.86 -15.75 -11.56
CA PHE A 263 -8.46 -16.06 -11.80
C PHE A 263 -7.58 -15.56 -10.67
N MET A 264 -7.64 -14.26 -10.33
CA MET A 264 -6.84 -13.66 -9.26
C MET A 264 -7.06 -14.39 -7.93
N CYS A 265 -8.31 -14.58 -7.51
CA CYS A 265 -8.62 -15.18 -6.21
C CYS A 265 -8.31 -16.68 -6.13
N SER A 266 -8.10 -17.37 -7.27
CA SER A 266 -7.61 -18.76 -7.26
C SER A 266 -6.25 -18.88 -6.54
N TYR A 267 -5.44 -17.83 -6.55
CA TYR A 267 -4.14 -17.75 -5.87
C TYR A 267 -4.25 -17.63 -4.34
N GLN A 268 -5.44 -17.33 -3.77
CA GLN A 268 -5.63 -17.40 -2.32
C GLN A 268 -5.47 -18.81 -1.73
N ASN A 269 -5.46 -19.83 -2.57
CA ASN A 269 -5.10 -21.20 -2.16
C ASN A 269 -3.57 -21.41 -2.13
N LEU A 270 -2.79 -20.47 -2.63
CA LEU A 270 -1.34 -20.54 -2.79
C LEU A 270 -0.60 -19.56 -1.85
N THR A 271 -1.20 -18.40 -1.56
CA THR A 271 -0.68 -17.36 -0.69
C THR A 271 -1.71 -16.97 0.36
N SER A 272 -1.28 -16.31 1.45
CA SER A 272 -2.19 -15.89 2.52
C SER A 272 -3.15 -14.78 2.10
N GLY A 273 -2.71 -13.89 1.20
CA GLY A 273 -3.48 -12.78 0.65
C GLY A 273 -2.94 -12.36 -0.71
N LEU A 274 -3.59 -11.37 -1.33
CA LEU A 274 -3.25 -10.88 -2.67
C LEU A 274 -3.36 -9.36 -2.73
N GLU A 275 -2.59 -8.73 -3.60
CA GLU A 275 -2.88 -7.37 -4.07
C GLU A 275 -4.16 -7.39 -4.92
N ASN A 276 -5.10 -6.48 -4.65
CA ASN A 276 -6.44 -6.52 -5.22
C ASN A 276 -6.51 -5.89 -6.62
N TYR A 277 -5.83 -6.50 -7.58
CA TYR A 277 -5.81 -6.02 -8.97
C TYR A 277 -7.15 -6.14 -9.69
N ALA A 278 -8.06 -6.99 -9.26
CA ALA A 278 -9.40 -7.04 -9.84
C ALA A 278 -10.23 -5.79 -9.48
N LEU A 279 -10.07 -5.29 -8.25
CA LEU A 279 -10.79 -4.10 -7.78
C LEU A 279 -10.13 -2.79 -8.21
N PHE A 280 -8.79 -2.74 -8.27
CA PHE A 280 -7.98 -1.56 -8.57
C PHE A 280 -8.50 -0.73 -9.76
N PRO A 281 -8.69 -1.27 -11.00
CA PRO A 281 -9.16 -0.47 -12.13
C PRO A 281 -10.61 0.00 -11.97
N LYS A 282 -11.41 -0.69 -11.15
CA LYS A 282 -12.80 -0.32 -10.91
C LYS A 282 -12.90 0.88 -9.97
N VAL A 283 -12.06 0.94 -8.95
CA VAL A 283 -11.97 2.12 -8.06
C VAL A 283 -11.51 3.34 -8.86
N ILE A 284 -10.45 3.20 -9.66
CA ILE A 284 -9.97 4.27 -10.54
C ILE A 284 -11.11 4.77 -11.43
N ASN A 285 -11.78 3.88 -12.15
CA ASN A 285 -12.85 4.26 -13.09
C ASN A 285 -14.08 4.86 -12.39
N ALA A 286 -14.42 4.40 -11.19
CA ALA A 286 -15.53 4.95 -10.41
C ALA A 286 -15.31 6.44 -10.10
N PHE A 287 -14.09 6.81 -9.69
CA PHE A 287 -13.79 8.17 -9.26
C PHE A 287 -13.16 9.06 -10.34
N THR A 288 -12.75 8.53 -11.51
CA THR A 288 -12.20 9.35 -12.60
C THR A 288 -13.07 9.37 -13.86
N ALA A 289 -13.84 8.30 -14.10
CA ALA A 289 -14.68 8.14 -15.31
C ALA A 289 -16.17 7.94 -15.00
N GLY A 290 -16.60 8.10 -13.74
CA GLY A 290 -18.01 8.02 -13.34
C GLY A 290 -18.63 6.61 -13.44
N LYS A 291 -17.82 5.54 -13.29
CA LYS A 291 -18.26 4.15 -13.44
C LYS A 291 -18.57 3.48 -12.10
N MET A 292 -19.45 4.08 -11.29
CA MET A 292 -19.78 3.59 -9.95
C MET A 292 -20.42 2.20 -9.95
N GLU A 293 -21.27 1.92 -10.95
CA GLU A 293 -21.92 0.62 -11.09
C GLU A 293 -20.90 -0.53 -11.37
N ASP A 294 -19.83 -0.24 -12.11
CA ASP A 294 -18.76 -1.22 -12.38
C ASP A 294 -18.02 -1.60 -11.09
N LEU A 295 -17.80 -0.61 -10.20
CA LEU A 295 -17.22 -0.84 -8.88
C LEU A 295 -18.10 -1.73 -8.02
N VAL A 296 -19.40 -1.40 -7.92
CA VAL A 296 -20.37 -2.18 -7.14
C VAL A 296 -20.49 -3.61 -7.68
N SER A 297 -20.52 -3.78 -8.99
CA SER A 297 -20.58 -5.09 -9.65
C SER A 297 -19.35 -5.93 -9.33
N MET A 298 -18.14 -5.33 -9.37
CA MET A 298 -16.89 -6.04 -9.04
C MET A 298 -16.84 -6.45 -7.56
N ILE A 299 -17.28 -5.60 -6.64
CA ILE A 299 -17.36 -5.97 -5.21
C ILE A 299 -18.25 -7.20 -5.02
N ALA A 300 -19.39 -7.26 -5.72
CA ALA A 300 -20.30 -8.41 -5.67
C ALA A 300 -19.65 -9.67 -6.26
N THR A 301 -18.93 -9.54 -7.39
CA THR A 301 -18.20 -10.65 -8.02
C THR A 301 -17.12 -11.19 -7.08
N MET A 302 -16.31 -10.32 -6.48
CA MET A 302 -15.24 -10.71 -5.57
C MET A 302 -15.75 -11.46 -4.33
N ARG A 303 -16.91 -11.09 -3.80
CA ARG A 303 -17.53 -11.81 -2.67
C ARG A 303 -17.93 -13.25 -3.02
N GLN A 304 -18.10 -13.55 -4.28
CA GLN A 304 -18.40 -14.90 -4.77
C GLN A 304 -17.13 -15.67 -5.15
N ALA A 305 -16.17 -14.98 -5.74
CA ALA A 305 -14.95 -15.57 -6.28
C ALA A 305 -13.85 -15.77 -5.22
N CYS A 306 -13.75 -14.87 -4.24
CA CYS A 306 -12.66 -14.87 -3.28
C CYS A 306 -13.07 -15.52 -1.95
N ASN A 307 -12.28 -16.49 -1.48
CA ASN A 307 -12.56 -17.21 -0.23
C ASN A 307 -12.43 -16.30 1.01
N SER A 308 -11.49 -15.35 0.97
CA SER A 308 -11.13 -14.50 2.10
C SER A 308 -10.84 -13.07 1.66
N PRO A 309 -11.87 -12.29 1.28
CA PRO A 309 -11.69 -10.92 0.81
C PRO A 309 -11.00 -10.00 1.82
N GLN A 310 -11.10 -10.31 3.13
CA GLN A 310 -10.45 -9.55 4.20
C GLN A 310 -8.92 -9.58 4.14
N TYR A 311 -8.32 -10.51 3.39
CA TYR A 311 -6.86 -10.63 3.22
C TYR A 311 -6.36 -10.04 1.90
N LEU A 312 -7.23 -9.38 1.13
CA LEU A 312 -6.85 -8.69 -0.09
C LEU A 312 -6.39 -7.27 0.24
N ALA A 313 -5.26 -6.83 -0.33
CA ALA A 313 -4.77 -5.47 -0.15
C ALA A 313 -5.36 -4.54 -1.21
N ASN A 314 -6.14 -3.55 -0.78
CA ASN A 314 -6.74 -2.54 -1.66
C ASN A 314 -5.83 -1.34 -1.83
N PHE A 315 -5.68 -0.89 -3.07
CA PHE A 315 -4.88 0.27 -3.44
C PHE A 315 -5.46 0.99 -4.67
N VAL A 316 -5.04 2.22 -4.92
CA VAL A 316 -5.40 3.00 -6.12
C VAL A 316 -4.18 3.48 -6.89
N GLU A 317 -2.98 3.30 -6.36
CA GLU A 317 -1.71 3.53 -7.04
C GLU A 317 -0.61 2.69 -6.42
N ASN A 318 0.42 2.37 -7.19
CA ASN A 318 1.62 1.66 -6.76
C ASN A 318 2.81 2.03 -7.67
N GLN A 319 3.93 1.30 -7.54
CA GLN A 319 5.14 1.53 -8.32
C GLN A 319 4.99 1.28 -9.83
N ASP A 320 3.98 0.52 -10.27
CA ASP A 320 3.83 0.03 -11.65
C ASP A 320 2.68 0.70 -12.41
N ASN A 321 1.83 1.41 -11.70
CA ASN A 321 0.64 2.04 -12.26
C ASN A 321 0.69 3.56 -12.14
N PRO A 322 -0.07 4.29 -12.99
CA PRO A 322 -0.19 5.74 -12.87
C PRO A 322 -0.64 6.15 -11.47
N ARG A 323 -0.03 7.20 -10.93
CA ARG A 323 -0.53 7.83 -9.71
C ARG A 323 -1.89 8.49 -9.95
N PHE A 324 -2.77 8.47 -8.96
CA PHE A 324 -4.14 9.00 -9.07
C PHE A 324 -4.14 10.49 -9.49
N ALA A 325 -3.21 11.28 -8.96
CA ALA A 325 -3.01 12.68 -9.32
C ALA A 325 -2.68 12.92 -10.80
N SER A 326 -2.18 11.92 -11.52
CA SER A 326 -1.95 12.01 -12.97
C SER A 326 -3.20 11.73 -13.79
N LEU A 327 -4.20 11.08 -13.20
CA LEU A 327 -5.47 10.77 -13.86
C LEU A 327 -6.48 11.90 -13.65
N THR A 328 -6.44 12.56 -12.50
CA THR A 328 -7.27 13.73 -12.18
C THR A 328 -6.59 14.63 -11.16
N GLN A 329 -6.72 15.95 -11.33
CA GLN A 329 -6.27 16.95 -10.37
C GLN A 329 -7.38 17.34 -9.37
N ASP A 330 -8.57 16.75 -9.48
CA ASP A 330 -9.69 17.02 -8.58
C ASP A 330 -9.45 16.34 -7.22
N ILE A 331 -9.16 17.15 -6.21
CA ILE A 331 -8.84 16.68 -4.88
C ILE A 331 -10.04 15.99 -4.19
N ALA A 332 -11.28 16.34 -4.54
CA ALA A 332 -12.45 15.66 -3.98
C ALA A 332 -12.55 14.23 -4.51
N LEU A 333 -12.23 13.98 -5.76
CA LEU A 333 -12.18 12.63 -6.34
C LEU A 333 -11.06 11.81 -5.67
N ALA A 334 -9.87 12.41 -5.46
CA ALA A 334 -8.76 11.76 -4.76
C ALA A 334 -9.13 11.40 -3.32
N LYS A 335 -9.82 12.29 -2.59
CA LYS A 335 -10.33 12.03 -1.23
C LYS A 335 -11.31 10.85 -1.19
N ASN A 336 -12.23 10.76 -2.16
CA ASN A 336 -13.19 9.67 -2.22
C ASN A 336 -12.52 8.32 -2.54
N ALA A 337 -11.56 8.29 -3.46
CA ALA A 337 -10.76 7.10 -3.77
C ALA A 337 -9.93 6.64 -2.56
N LEU A 338 -9.31 7.57 -1.84
CA LEU A 338 -8.58 7.31 -0.60
C LEU A 338 -9.51 6.76 0.50
N ALA A 339 -10.68 7.39 0.70
CA ALA A 339 -11.66 6.94 1.69
C ALA A 339 -12.19 5.54 1.37
N PHE A 340 -12.46 5.24 0.09
CA PHE A 340 -12.81 3.90 -0.34
C PHE A 340 -11.70 2.90 0.00
N THR A 341 -10.45 3.22 -0.33
CA THR A 341 -9.30 2.33 -0.10
C THR A 341 -9.14 1.97 1.38
N ILE A 342 -9.27 2.96 2.28
CA ILE A 342 -9.05 2.74 3.72
C ILE A 342 -10.25 2.06 4.40
N LEU A 343 -11.48 2.33 3.96
CA LEU A 343 -12.69 1.92 4.67
C LEU A 343 -13.42 0.71 4.06
N SER A 344 -13.01 0.24 2.88
CA SER A 344 -13.61 -0.94 2.23
C SER A 344 -13.18 -2.27 2.87
N ASP A 345 -13.69 -3.39 2.36
CA ASP A 345 -13.29 -4.73 2.80
C ASP A 345 -11.87 -5.02 2.33
N GLY A 346 -11.03 -5.52 3.21
CA GLY A 346 -9.63 -5.85 2.93
C GLY A 346 -8.63 -5.03 3.75
N ILE A 347 -7.37 -5.14 3.39
CA ILE A 347 -6.23 -4.45 4.01
C ILE A 347 -5.96 -3.17 3.23
N PRO A 348 -6.06 -1.98 3.83
CA PRO A 348 -5.68 -0.74 3.16
C PRO A 348 -4.19 -0.73 2.85
N LYS A 349 -3.85 -0.41 1.61
CA LYS A 349 -2.46 -0.24 1.17
C LYS A 349 -2.32 1.08 0.44
N ILE A 350 -1.54 1.99 1.00
CA ILE A 350 -1.30 3.33 0.46
C ILE A 350 0.15 3.45 0.00
N TYR A 351 0.34 3.85 -1.24
CA TYR A 351 1.65 4.08 -1.82
C TYR A 351 2.18 5.46 -1.39
N TYR A 352 3.44 5.53 -0.97
CA TYR A 352 4.05 6.77 -0.50
C TYR A 352 3.88 7.92 -1.51
N GLY A 353 3.59 9.09 -1.00
CA GLY A 353 3.34 10.28 -1.81
C GLY A 353 1.90 10.41 -2.32
N GLN A 354 1.02 9.41 -2.12
CA GLN A 354 -0.41 9.55 -2.37
C GLN A 354 -1.01 10.61 -1.45
N GLU A 355 -0.60 10.66 -0.19
CA GLU A 355 -0.98 11.66 0.80
C GLU A 355 -0.49 13.07 0.47
N GLN A 356 0.50 13.17 -0.43
CA GLN A 356 1.04 14.43 -0.96
C GLN A 356 0.47 14.77 -2.35
N HIS A 357 -0.43 13.94 -2.89
CA HIS A 357 -0.98 14.06 -4.24
C HIS A 357 0.10 14.15 -5.32
N LEU A 358 1.18 13.37 -5.18
CA LEU A 358 2.25 13.34 -6.16
C LEU A 358 1.75 12.79 -7.50
N PRO A 359 2.08 13.41 -8.64
CA PRO A 359 1.74 12.91 -9.97
C PRO A 359 2.78 11.89 -10.46
N GLY A 360 2.53 11.29 -11.62
CA GLY A 360 3.44 10.39 -12.34
C GLY A 360 2.68 9.31 -13.10
N ASN A 361 2.83 9.27 -14.42
CA ASN A 361 2.02 8.39 -15.28
C ASN A 361 2.60 6.99 -15.46
N TYR A 362 3.92 6.82 -15.31
CA TYR A 362 4.63 5.56 -15.55
C TYR A 362 6.02 5.61 -14.90
N SER A 363 6.66 4.46 -14.75
CA SER A 363 8.04 4.36 -14.26
C SER A 363 9.02 5.08 -15.21
N PRO A 364 9.99 5.86 -14.68
CA PRO A 364 10.25 6.11 -13.26
C PRO A 364 9.47 7.30 -12.67
N TYR A 365 8.62 7.99 -13.44
CA TYR A 365 7.96 9.23 -13.05
C TYR A 365 6.92 9.06 -11.93
N ASN A 366 6.38 7.84 -11.73
CA ASN A 366 5.53 7.50 -10.58
C ASN A 366 6.32 7.09 -9.33
N ARG A 367 7.67 7.16 -9.38
CA ARG A 367 8.61 6.78 -8.30
C ARG A 367 9.45 7.97 -7.84
N GLN A 368 8.83 9.15 -7.73
CA GLN A 368 9.47 10.38 -7.27
C GLN A 368 9.89 10.26 -5.79
N ASP A 369 10.85 11.07 -5.39
CA ASP A 369 11.30 11.17 -4.01
C ASP A 369 10.28 11.92 -3.13
N LEU A 370 10.05 11.42 -1.92
CA LEU A 370 9.11 12.03 -0.97
C LEU A 370 9.70 13.26 -0.27
N TRP A 371 11.01 13.30 -0.02
CA TRP A 371 11.64 14.44 0.69
C TRP A 371 11.50 15.77 -0.04
N SER A 372 11.26 15.79 -1.36
CA SER A 372 10.96 17.01 -2.10
C SER A 372 9.67 17.71 -1.65
N THR A 373 8.73 16.95 -1.05
CA THR A 373 7.51 17.50 -0.43
C THR A 373 7.74 18.04 0.98
N GLN A 374 8.95 17.88 1.52
CA GLN A 374 9.29 18.19 2.91
C GLN A 374 8.40 17.47 3.94
N TYR A 375 7.76 16.37 3.54
CA TYR A 375 6.81 15.59 4.36
C TYR A 375 5.69 16.50 4.91
N ASP A 376 5.07 17.30 4.05
CA ASP A 376 4.07 18.30 4.46
C ASP A 376 2.85 17.61 5.10
N THR A 377 2.68 17.82 6.40
CA THR A 377 1.56 17.28 7.19
C THR A 377 0.29 18.12 7.09
N SER A 378 0.34 19.25 6.37
CA SER A 378 -0.81 20.15 6.20
C SER A 378 -1.68 19.81 4.98
N THR A 379 -1.26 18.87 4.11
CA THR A 379 -2.03 18.51 2.91
C THR A 379 -3.37 17.89 3.27
N GLU A 380 -4.36 18.10 2.41
CA GLU A 380 -5.72 17.61 2.65
C GLU A 380 -5.80 16.07 2.66
N LEU A 381 -5.01 15.40 1.81
CA LEU A 381 -4.98 13.93 1.78
C LEU A 381 -4.22 13.34 2.96
N TYR A 382 -3.15 13.99 3.44
CA TYR A 382 -2.47 13.58 4.68
C TYR A 382 -3.45 13.63 5.86
N ASN A 383 -4.13 14.76 6.06
CA ASN A 383 -5.07 14.92 7.16
C ASN A 383 -6.26 13.96 7.06
N LEU A 384 -6.76 13.70 5.85
CA LEU A 384 -7.81 12.70 5.65
C LEU A 384 -7.30 11.29 5.96
N THR A 385 -6.07 10.93 5.56
CA THR A 385 -5.44 9.64 5.89
C THR A 385 -5.36 9.44 7.41
N VAL A 386 -4.89 10.47 8.14
CA VAL A 386 -4.85 10.48 9.62
C VAL A 386 -6.23 10.17 10.20
N THR A 387 -7.25 10.89 9.73
CA THR A 387 -8.63 10.74 10.23
C THR A 387 -9.18 9.33 9.97
N LEU A 388 -9.02 8.84 8.76
CA LEU A 388 -9.60 7.56 8.34
C LEU A 388 -8.90 6.35 8.98
N ASN A 389 -7.56 6.37 9.08
CA ASN A 389 -6.80 5.32 9.76
C ASN A 389 -7.09 5.32 11.27
N LYS A 390 -7.13 6.49 11.93
CA LYS A 390 -7.54 6.58 13.33
C LYS A 390 -8.93 6.00 13.56
N LEU A 391 -9.89 6.33 12.69
CA LEU A 391 -11.25 5.80 12.78
C LEU A 391 -11.29 4.28 12.60
N ARG A 392 -10.60 3.76 11.59
CA ARG A 392 -10.51 2.32 11.32
C ARG A 392 -9.87 1.57 12.51
N ASN A 393 -8.75 2.06 13.00
CA ASN A 393 -8.04 1.46 14.13
C ASN A 393 -8.92 1.50 15.40
N HIS A 394 -9.64 2.59 15.62
CA HIS A 394 -10.57 2.72 16.74
C HIS A 394 -11.74 1.75 16.61
N ALA A 395 -12.36 1.61 15.44
CA ALA A 395 -13.43 0.64 15.21
C ALA A 395 -12.96 -0.80 15.49
N ILE A 396 -11.75 -1.17 15.03
CA ILE A 396 -11.13 -2.47 15.30
C ILE A 396 -10.88 -2.66 16.81
N SER A 397 -10.45 -1.62 17.53
CA SER A 397 -10.19 -1.68 18.97
C SER A 397 -11.47 -1.87 19.81
N ILE A 398 -12.62 -1.43 19.31
CA ILE A 398 -13.93 -1.65 19.94
C ILE A 398 -14.40 -3.08 19.70
N ASP A 399 -14.28 -3.55 18.46
CA ASP A 399 -14.69 -4.91 18.06
C ASP A 399 -13.87 -5.36 16.85
N ASP A 400 -13.01 -6.35 17.03
CA ASP A 400 -12.11 -6.86 15.99
C ASP A 400 -12.84 -7.61 14.86
N HIS A 401 -14.10 -7.99 15.07
CA HIS A 401 -14.97 -8.46 13.99
C HIS A 401 -15.21 -7.40 12.90
N TYR A 402 -14.82 -6.14 13.14
CA TYR A 402 -14.82 -5.12 12.09
C TYR A 402 -14.13 -5.59 10.80
N VAL A 403 -13.01 -6.31 10.90
CA VAL A 403 -12.26 -6.78 9.72
C VAL A 403 -12.94 -7.92 8.97
N THR A 404 -13.68 -8.78 9.67
CA THR A 404 -14.39 -9.92 9.09
C THR A 404 -15.87 -9.64 8.79
N ASN A 405 -16.43 -8.56 9.33
CA ASN A 405 -17.79 -8.12 9.04
C ASN A 405 -17.79 -7.36 7.71
N TRP A 406 -18.30 -7.99 6.69
CA TRP A 406 -18.30 -7.42 5.33
C TRP A 406 -19.20 -6.19 5.24
N SER A 407 -18.76 -5.24 4.44
CA SER A 407 -19.51 -4.01 4.20
C SER A 407 -20.85 -4.31 3.53
N SER A 408 -21.89 -3.63 3.96
CA SER A 408 -23.21 -3.67 3.34
C SER A 408 -23.40 -2.44 2.45
N LEU A 409 -23.70 -2.64 1.19
CA LEU A 409 -24.12 -1.56 0.30
C LEU A 409 -25.50 -1.09 0.74
N LEU A 410 -25.61 0.17 1.17
CA LEU A 410 -26.86 0.77 1.61
C LEU A 410 -27.56 1.58 0.51
N TYR A 411 -26.75 2.24 -0.34
CA TYR A 411 -27.27 3.04 -1.45
C TYR A 411 -26.22 3.16 -2.55
N THR A 412 -26.66 3.20 -3.79
CA THR A 412 -25.81 3.56 -4.93
C THR A 412 -26.68 4.15 -6.04
N ASP A 413 -26.09 5.08 -6.78
CA ASP A 413 -26.55 5.58 -8.06
C ASP A 413 -25.31 5.83 -8.95
N GLY A 414 -25.49 6.44 -10.12
CA GLY A 414 -24.36 6.69 -11.04
C GLY A 414 -23.24 7.55 -10.46
N SER A 415 -23.46 8.25 -9.35
CA SER A 415 -22.53 9.21 -8.77
C SER A 415 -22.19 8.97 -7.29
N THR A 416 -22.95 8.13 -6.61
CA THR A 416 -22.83 7.94 -5.16
C THR A 416 -22.71 6.47 -4.79
N TYR A 417 -21.82 6.20 -3.82
CA TYR A 417 -21.64 4.90 -3.19
C TYR A 417 -21.76 5.05 -1.68
N VAL A 418 -22.66 4.30 -1.05
CA VAL A 418 -22.82 4.30 0.40
C VAL A 418 -22.69 2.89 0.94
N ALA A 419 -21.73 2.69 1.82
CA ALA A 419 -21.52 1.41 2.48
C ALA A 419 -21.43 1.58 4.00
N ARG A 420 -21.94 0.57 4.71
CA ARG A 420 -21.76 0.40 6.15
C ARG A 420 -20.88 -0.81 6.40
N LYS A 421 -19.82 -0.63 7.19
CA LYS A 421 -18.89 -1.70 7.58
C LYS A 421 -18.73 -1.74 9.09
N GLY A 422 -18.67 -2.94 9.63
CA GLY A 422 -18.47 -3.20 11.05
C GLY A 422 -19.75 -3.55 11.80
N PRO A 423 -19.62 -4.18 12.98
CA PRO A 423 -20.73 -4.54 13.85
C PRO A 423 -21.42 -3.31 14.43
N ASN A 424 -22.63 -3.52 14.97
CA ASN A 424 -23.39 -2.43 15.58
C ASN A 424 -22.62 -1.82 16.76
N GLY A 425 -22.49 -0.50 16.77
CA GLY A 425 -21.67 0.25 17.74
C GLY A 425 -20.23 0.54 17.24
N ALA A 426 -19.67 -0.27 16.37
CA ALA A 426 -18.38 -0.03 15.71
C ALA A 426 -18.51 0.18 14.18
N GLN A 427 -19.74 0.38 13.69
CA GLN A 427 -19.98 0.56 12.27
C GLN A 427 -19.48 1.91 11.75
N ILE A 428 -18.74 1.87 10.67
CA ILE A 428 -18.39 3.04 9.87
C ILE A 428 -19.35 3.11 8.69
N VAL A 429 -19.90 4.30 8.43
CA VAL A 429 -20.77 4.57 7.26
C VAL A 429 -20.04 5.55 6.36
N ALA A 430 -19.59 5.08 5.20
CA ALA A 430 -18.93 5.89 4.18
C ALA A 430 -19.91 6.28 3.09
N VAL A 431 -20.04 7.57 2.83
CA VAL A 431 -20.84 8.16 1.74
C VAL A 431 -19.87 8.83 0.78
N LEU A 432 -19.65 8.19 -0.37
CA LEU A 432 -18.63 8.57 -1.33
C LEU A 432 -19.29 9.07 -2.63
N SER A 433 -18.65 10.04 -3.29
CA SER A 433 -19.16 10.68 -4.49
C SER A 433 -18.10 10.82 -5.58
N ASN A 434 -18.48 10.66 -6.84
CA ASN A 434 -17.62 10.94 -7.99
C ASN A 434 -17.97 12.26 -8.72
N GLN A 435 -18.71 13.15 -8.06
CA GLN A 435 -19.10 14.43 -8.65
C GLN A 435 -17.96 15.46 -8.68
N GLY A 436 -16.88 15.24 -7.92
CA GLY A 436 -15.74 16.15 -7.83
C GLY A 436 -16.08 17.50 -7.19
N LEU A 437 -15.12 18.41 -7.16
CA LEU A 437 -15.25 19.75 -6.55
C LEU A 437 -16.38 20.60 -7.14
N GLN A 438 -16.80 20.30 -8.38
CA GLN A 438 -17.89 21.02 -9.05
C GLN A 438 -19.28 20.44 -8.70
N GLY A 439 -19.35 19.37 -7.91
CA GLY A 439 -20.59 18.77 -7.44
C GLY A 439 -21.40 19.76 -6.60
N GLY A 440 -22.68 19.94 -6.98
CA GLY A 440 -23.60 20.84 -6.26
C GLY A 440 -23.98 20.30 -4.89
N ASP A 441 -24.57 21.19 -4.07
CA ASP A 441 -25.13 20.79 -2.78
C ASP A 441 -26.44 20.04 -2.96
N TYR A 442 -26.60 18.94 -2.23
CA TYR A 442 -27.83 18.14 -2.19
C TYR A 442 -27.95 17.41 -0.86
N THR A 443 -29.11 16.83 -0.62
CA THR A 443 -29.38 16.02 0.57
C THR A 443 -29.70 14.61 0.16
N LEU A 444 -29.05 13.63 0.80
CA LEU A 444 -29.26 12.22 0.54
C LEU A 444 -29.92 11.55 1.77
N GLN A 445 -31.02 10.83 1.53
CA GLN A 445 -31.64 9.98 2.55
C GLN A 445 -31.15 8.54 2.37
N ILE A 446 -30.55 7.99 3.43
CA ILE A 446 -29.95 6.65 3.41
C ILE A 446 -30.68 5.78 4.42
N PRO A 447 -31.44 4.77 4.00
CA PRO A 447 -32.20 3.91 4.89
C PRO A 447 -31.32 2.84 5.57
N GLY A 448 -31.73 2.37 6.75
CA GLY A 448 -31.11 1.21 7.40
C GLY A 448 -29.66 1.39 7.86
N VAL A 449 -29.26 2.63 8.11
CA VAL A 449 -27.87 2.96 8.51
C VAL A 449 -27.56 2.52 9.92
N ALA A 450 -28.49 2.75 10.86
CA ALA A 450 -28.27 2.53 12.29
C ALA A 450 -29.61 2.24 13.00
N ASP A 451 -29.52 1.83 14.27
CA ASP A 451 -30.72 1.66 15.11
C ASP A 451 -31.45 3.00 15.29
N PRO A 452 -32.78 2.97 15.39
CA PRO A 452 -33.59 4.17 15.65
C PRO A 452 -33.08 4.98 16.84
N GLY A 453 -32.95 6.29 16.67
CA GLY A 453 -32.47 7.21 17.71
C GLY A 453 -30.95 7.22 17.92
N MET A 454 -30.17 6.40 17.20
CA MET A 454 -28.71 6.44 17.29
C MET A 454 -28.18 7.74 16.70
N ASN A 455 -27.30 8.41 17.43
CA ASN A 455 -26.57 9.57 16.94
C ASN A 455 -25.28 9.13 16.24
N LEU A 456 -25.00 9.70 15.07
CA LEU A 456 -23.82 9.46 14.26
C LEU A 456 -23.13 10.78 13.98
N THR A 457 -21.86 10.90 14.35
CA THR A 457 -21.03 12.08 14.09
C THR A 457 -20.30 11.93 12.77
N GLU A 458 -20.34 12.96 11.96
CA GLU A 458 -19.52 13.09 10.74
C GLU A 458 -18.06 13.37 11.16
N VAL A 459 -17.11 12.49 10.80
CA VAL A 459 -15.74 12.52 11.34
C VAL A 459 -14.69 13.12 10.41
N THR A 460 -15.01 13.37 9.14
CA THR A 460 -14.03 13.97 8.20
C THR A 460 -13.93 15.49 8.37
N MET A 461 -14.99 16.13 8.81
CA MET A 461 -15.05 17.58 9.04
C MET A 461 -15.44 17.94 10.48
N CYS A 462 -15.95 16.99 11.25
CA CYS A 462 -16.39 17.17 12.65
C CYS A 462 -17.45 18.28 12.84
N ASN A 463 -18.25 18.55 11.84
CA ASN A 463 -19.15 19.70 11.82
C ASN A 463 -20.64 19.35 11.93
N SER A 464 -21.01 18.07 11.98
CA SER A 464 -22.40 17.64 12.04
C SER A 464 -22.58 16.31 12.76
N THR A 465 -23.74 16.18 13.40
CA THR A 465 -24.24 14.93 13.96
C THR A 465 -25.64 14.72 13.42
N VAL A 466 -25.93 13.50 12.97
CA VAL A 466 -27.25 13.11 12.48
C VAL A 466 -27.84 12.06 13.41
N THR A 467 -29.17 12.05 13.56
CA THR A 467 -29.90 11.06 14.33
C THR A 467 -30.65 10.13 13.40
N ALA A 468 -30.50 8.82 13.57
CA ALA A 468 -31.26 7.84 12.82
C ALA A 468 -32.76 7.91 13.16
N GLU A 469 -33.60 8.00 12.13
CA GLU A 469 -35.05 8.00 12.22
C GLU A 469 -35.60 6.62 12.67
N GLU A 470 -36.94 6.50 12.87
CA GLU A 470 -37.58 5.25 13.33
C GLU A 470 -37.30 4.03 12.44
N ASN A 471 -37.04 4.23 11.14
CA ASN A 471 -36.69 3.18 10.18
C ASN A 471 -35.16 3.03 10.00
N GLY A 472 -34.33 3.68 10.81
CA GLY A 472 -32.88 3.68 10.71
C GLY A 472 -32.32 4.56 9.59
N THR A 473 -33.14 5.42 8.98
CA THR A 473 -32.70 6.37 7.94
C THR A 473 -31.92 7.52 8.56
N ILE A 474 -30.85 7.94 7.88
CA ILE A 474 -30.17 9.21 8.15
C ILE A 474 -30.30 10.15 6.94
N THR A 475 -30.28 11.44 7.22
CA THR A 475 -30.25 12.49 6.20
C THR A 475 -28.86 13.12 6.17
N VAL A 476 -28.16 12.98 5.04
CA VAL A 476 -26.78 13.39 4.85
C VAL A 476 -26.69 14.60 3.94
N PRO A 477 -26.14 15.74 4.40
CA PRO A 477 -25.82 16.87 3.52
C PRO A 477 -24.56 16.56 2.70
N MET A 478 -24.71 16.57 1.39
CA MET A 478 -23.62 16.40 0.41
C MET A 478 -23.32 17.72 -0.27
N GLY A 479 -22.09 17.95 -0.70
CA GLY A 479 -21.68 19.12 -1.46
C GLY A 479 -20.23 19.06 -1.86
N GLN A 480 -19.88 19.72 -2.96
CA GLN A 480 -18.53 19.82 -3.51
C GLN A 480 -17.85 18.45 -3.69
N GLY A 481 -18.64 17.39 -3.91
CA GLY A 481 -18.15 16.02 -4.08
C GLY A 481 -17.33 15.47 -2.91
N GLN A 482 -17.36 16.10 -1.71
CA GLN A 482 -16.56 15.65 -0.58
C GLN A 482 -17.10 14.34 -0.01
N PRO A 483 -16.26 13.39 0.39
CA PRO A 483 -16.70 12.22 1.13
C PRO A 483 -17.30 12.62 2.48
N ARG A 484 -18.27 11.84 2.98
CA ARG A 484 -18.80 11.95 4.33
C ARG A 484 -18.63 10.61 5.02
N VAL A 485 -18.12 10.63 6.24
CA VAL A 485 -17.89 9.41 7.01
C VAL A 485 -18.50 9.57 8.40
N TYR A 486 -19.38 8.65 8.75
CA TYR A 486 -20.13 8.69 10.01
C TYR A 486 -19.73 7.54 10.92
N PHE A 487 -19.73 7.82 12.22
CA PHE A 487 -19.49 6.84 13.27
C PHE A 487 -20.42 7.09 14.47
N PRO A 488 -20.83 6.04 15.25
CA PRO A 488 -21.66 6.20 16.42
C PRO A 488 -21.05 7.17 17.44
N THR A 489 -21.75 8.27 17.73
CA THR A 489 -21.26 9.35 18.61
C THR A 489 -20.90 8.84 20.02
N SER A 490 -21.69 7.90 20.56
CA SER A 490 -21.46 7.31 21.89
C SER A 490 -20.13 6.59 22.01
N ASN A 491 -19.58 6.13 20.89
CA ASN A 491 -18.39 5.29 20.83
C ASN A 491 -17.15 6.01 20.26
N LEU A 492 -17.21 7.34 20.06
CA LEU A 492 -16.06 8.17 19.65
C LEU A 492 -15.08 8.46 20.80
N ASN A 493 -15.48 8.26 22.06
CA ASN A 493 -14.56 8.46 23.17
C ASN A 493 -13.33 7.54 23.04
N GLY A 494 -12.15 8.13 23.18
CA GLY A 494 -10.88 7.42 23.01
C GLY A 494 -10.37 7.35 21.56
N SER A 495 -11.14 7.80 20.56
CA SER A 495 -10.72 7.81 19.16
C SER A 495 -9.69 8.90 18.85
N GLY A 496 -9.66 9.99 19.62
CA GLY A 496 -8.90 11.20 19.31
C GLY A 496 -9.42 11.97 18.09
N LEU A 497 -10.68 11.72 17.66
CA LEU A 497 -11.37 12.41 16.58
C LEU A 497 -12.41 13.38 17.13
N CYS A 498 -12.65 14.49 16.43
CA CYS A 498 -13.72 15.45 16.72
C CYS A 498 -13.78 15.88 18.19
N ASP A 499 -12.63 16.19 18.81
CA ASP A 499 -12.48 16.59 20.21
C ASP A 499 -12.85 15.52 21.25
N PHE A 500 -13.13 14.28 20.82
CA PHE A 500 -13.25 13.13 21.71
C PHE A 500 -11.86 12.66 22.14
N SER A 501 -11.44 13.04 23.38
CA SER A 501 -10.10 12.77 23.89
C SER A 501 -9.75 11.28 23.91
N SER A 502 -8.53 10.94 23.52
CA SER A 502 -7.95 9.63 23.82
C SER A 502 -7.86 9.47 25.34
N SER A 503 -8.40 8.38 25.91
CA SER A 503 -8.28 8.07 27.33
C SER A 503 -6.83 7.73 27.68
N SER A 504 -6.00 8.76 27.92
CA SER A 504 -4.74 8.58 28.64
C SER A 504 -5.08 8.42 30.13
N SER A 505 -4.80 7.26 30.68
CA SER A 505 -4.77 7.05 32.14
C SER A 505 -3.67 7.93 32.74
N SER A 506 -4.05 9.13 33.17
CA SER A 506 -3.19 9.97 34.01
C SER A 506 -3.78 10.02 35.42
N SER A 507 -3.06 9.40 36.34
CA SER A 507 -3.19 9.58 37.78
C SER A 507 -2.98 11.05 38.16
N THR A 508 -3.97 11.57 38.89
CA THR A 508 -3.98 12.63 39.93
C THR A 508 -2.74 13.49 40.13
N GLY A 509 -2.97 14.80 40.11
CA GLY A 509 -2.08 15.76 40.77
C GLY A 509 -2.44 17.23 40.54
N SER A 510 -3.22 17.79 41.47
CA SER A 510 -3.24 19.17 41.98
C SER A 510 -3.31 20.39 41.04
N SER A 511 -4.35 21.13 41.29
CA SER A 511 -4.58 22.54 41.00
C SER A 511 -3.36 23.43 41.23
N ASP A 512 -3.11 24.35 40.29
CA ASP A 512 -2.80 25.74 40.67
C ASP A 512 -3.26 26.73 39.59
N ASN A 513 -3.83 27.78 40.09
CA ASN A 513 -4.47 28.91 39.44
C ASN A 513 -3.42 29.98 39.12
N SER A 514 -3.30 30.43 37.90
CA SER A 514 -2.75 31.77 37.65
C SER A 514 -3.23 32.38 36.33
N ASN A 515 -3.81 33.48 36.50
CA ASN A 515 -4.35 34.51 35.64
C ASN A 515 -3.22 35.22 34.86
N SER A 516 -3.33 35.40 33.53
CA SER A 516 -2.72 36.60 32.87
C SER A 516 -3.25 36.82 31.45
N THR A 517 -4.02 37.82 31.30
CA THR A 517 -4.04 38.99 30.39
C THR A 517 -3.69 38.79 28.91
N SER A 518 -4.68 39.19 28.13
CA SER A 518 -4.69 39.50 26.70
C SER A 518 -3.61 40.56 26.29
N SER A 519 -3.06 40.36 25.09
CA SER A 519 -2.53 41.47 24.32
C SER A 519 -2.77 41.25 22.82
N ASP A 520 -3.52 42.16 22.24
CA ASP A 520 -3.79 42.34 20.82
C ASP A 520 -2.51 42.67 20.04
N VAL A 521 -2.37 42.15 18.82
CA VAL A 521 -1.51 42.70 17.77
C VAL A 521 -2.22 42.61 16.41
N PRO A 522 -2.17 43.62 15.56
CA PRO A 522 -3.12 43.83 14.47
C PRO A 522 -2.74 43.17 13.14
N ALA A 523 -3.78 42.97 12.34
CA ALA A 523 -3.75 42.46 10.97
C ALA A 523 -2.97 43.41 10.02
N ALA A 524 -2.09 42.84 9.20
CA ALA A 524 -1.50 43.50 8.05
C ALA A 524 -2.09 42.89 6.75
N THR A 525 -2.86 43.72 6.06
CA THR A 525 -3.33 43.48 4.69
C THR A 525 -2.23 43.82 3.70
N SER A 526 -1.88 42.86 2.81
CA SER A 526 -1.15 43.21 1.58
C SER A 526 -1.86 42.60 0.37
N SER A 527 -2.38 43.47 -0.45
CA SER A 527 -2.93 43.21 -1.78
C SER A 527 -1.81 43.17 -2.81
N LEU A 528 -1.82 42.18 -3.71
CA LEU A 528 -1.05 42.16 -4.96
C LEU A 528 -1.96 41.90 -6.16
N PRO A 529 -1.62 42.39 -7.37
CA PRO A 529 -2.58 42.68 -8.42
C PRO A 529 -2.81 41.54 -9.41
N LEU A 530 -4.01 41.53 -9.99
CA LEU A 530 -4.48 40.71 -11.10
C LEU A 530 -3.65 40.92 -12.38
N GLY A 531 -3.11 39.84 -12.94
CA GLY A 531 -2.55 39.82 -14.28
C GLY A 531 -3.52 39.13 -15.25
N ASN A 532 -3.80 39.76 -16.36
CA ASN A 532 -4.69 39.37 -17.45
C ASN A 532 -4.23 38.03 -18.11
N GLY A 533 -5.10 37.05 -18.13
CA GLY A 533 -4.93 35.82 -18.89
C GLY A 533 -5.62 35.89 -20.25
N THR A 534 -4.89 35.58 -21.30
CA THR A 534 -5.35 35.39 -22.66
C THR A 534 -5.95 33.99 -22.82
N SER A 535 -7.18 33.93 -23.28
CA SER A 535 -7.87 32.70 -23.65
C SER A 535 -7.29 32.09 -24.93
N ILE A 536 -6.91 30.78 -24.86
CA ILE A 536 -6.64 29.98 -26.05
C ILE A 536 -7.78 28.97 -26.22
N HIS A 537 -8.51 29.12 -27.31
CA HIS A 537 -9.45 28.11 -27.79
C HIS A 537 -8.68 26.90 -28.33
N VAL A 538 -8.94 25.73 -27.81
CA VAL A 538 -8.54 24.46 -28.44
C VAL A 538 -9.78 23.67 -28.81
N SER A 539 -9.94 23.49 -30.10
CA SER A 539 -10.97 22.72 -30.77
C SER A 539 -10.85 21.22 -30.51
N GLY A 540 -11.99 20.56 -30.54
CA GLY A 540 -12.27 19.17 -30.22
C GLY A 540 -11.26 18.13 -30.72
N TRP A 541 -10.97 17.19 -29.85
CA TRP A 541 -10.28 15.95 -30.17
C TRP A 541 -11.23 14.76 -29.95
N THR A 542 -11.39 14.03 -31.03
CA THR A 542 -12.10 12.76 -31.13
C THR A 542 -11.44 11.75 -30.16
N MET A 543 -12.23 11.16 -29.25
CA MET A 543 -11.77 10.03 -28.44
C MET A 543 -11.52 8.82 -29.34
N LEU A 544 -10.26 8.51 -29.58
CA LEU A 544 -9.83 7.17 -29.98
C LEU A 544 -9.71 6.33 -28.69
N LEU A 545 -10.51 5.26 -28.62
CA LEU A 545 -10.31 4.19 -27.65
C LEU A 545 -8.96 3.51 -27.96
N PHE A 546 -7.93 3.87 -27.24
CA PHE A 546 -6.74 3.05 -27.12
C PHE A 546 -7.04 1.97 -26.06
N ALA A 547 -7.12 0.72 -26.51
CA ALA A 547 -6.87 -0.41 -25.64
C ALA A 547 -5.43 -0.25 -25.13
N ILE A 548 -5.28 0.21 -23.89
CA ILE A 548 -3.99 0.28 -23.21
C ILE A 548 -3.62 -1.17 -22.93
N VAL A 549 -2.82 -1.76 -23.79
CA VAL A 549 -1.95 -2.86 -23.41
C VAL A 549 -0.91 -2.21 -22.49
N SER A 550 -1.16 -2.26 -21.19
CA SER A 550 -0.20 -1.88 -20.20
C SER A 550 0.98 -2.85 -20.30
N ILE A 551 2.02 -2.43 -21.02
CA ILE A 551 3.32 -3.08 -20.93
C ILE A 551 3.79 -2.78 -19.51
N VAL A 552 3.81 -3.80 -18.68
CA VAL A 552 4.41 -3.74 -17.34
C VAL A 552 5.89 -3.42 -17.54
N VAL A 553 6.27 -2.18 -17.32
CA VAL A 553 7.67 -1.77 -17.19
C VAL A 553 7.97 -1.81 -15.70
N ILE A 554 8.50 -2.94 -15.25
CA ILE A 554 9.05 -3.07 -13.89
C ILE A 554 10.34 -2.25 -13.78
#